data_7fb389a52a003a1f317cb9fee68cf011
#
_entry.id   7fb389a52a003a1f317cb9fee68cf011
#
_cell.length_a   1.000
_cell.length_b   1.000
_cell.length_c   1.000
_cell.angle_alpha   90.00
_cell.angle_beta   90.00
_cell.angle_gamma   90.00
#
_symmetry.space_group_name_H-M   'P 1'
#
loop_
_entity.id
_entity.type
_entity.pdbx_description
1 polymer ?
#
loop_
_entity_poly.entity_id
_entity_poly.type
_entity_poly.pdbx_seq_one_letter_code
_entity_poly.pdbx_strand_id
1 'polypeptide(L)'
;MRKRFCAAALALTAALSAGLLTGCSSASGGETMIVRIGHNQSTNHPTHIALAAFEEFIESRLGDKYDVEVFPSELLGSQNEMVQLTQTGAINFCVASNSLLETFSQNYTLFNLPYLFASGEAYHASMDDPSITGPIFESTRQAGFEAVTWLDAGTRNFYTVNKPIHSPADLKGLKIRVQQSPTNVQMMNLLGGSATPMGFGDVYTALQSKIIDGAENNELALTDNGHGDVCKYYSYDMHQMIPDILIGNIAFLDSLSPEERAIFDEGFDLVNQIQREEWTIAVDAAKKRAAEDQKVNFLYPDTAPFKEAVLPMHESMLDQHPDFVPIYDAIQAYNQKYPSTES
;
A
#
# COMPACT_ATOMS: atom_id res chain seq x y z
N MET A 1 54.89 -45.52 43.11
CA MET A 1 56.37 -45.68 43.02
C MET A 1 56.90 -45.00 41.79
N ARG A 2 57.83 -44.09 42.01
CA ARG A 2 58.98 -43.70 41.17
C ARG A 2 58.66 -43.17 39.76
N LYS A 3 58.76 -41.85 39.53
CA LYS A 3 59.93 -40.95 39.45
C LYS A 3 60.65 -41.04 38.10
N ARG A 4 60.62 -39.88 37.40
CA ARG A 4 61.80 -39.15 36.80
C ARG A 4 62.38 -39.79 35.50
N PHE A 5 62.72 -39.07 34.44
CA PHE A 5 63.61 -37.96 34.15
C PHE A 5 63.46 -37.65 32.66
N CYS A 6 63.70 -36.66 32.09
CA CYS A 6 64.45 -35.38 31.91
C CYS A 6 64.25 -35.02 30.50
N ALA A 7 63.94 -33.83 30.19
CA ALA A 7 64.75 -32.65 29.95
C ALA A 7 65.78 -32.78 28.80
N ALA A 8 65.69 -31.79 27.88
CA ALA A 8 66.73 -31.33 26.98
C ALA A 8 66.70 -31.83 25.53
N ALA A 9 66.13 -31.00 24.66
CA ALA A 9 66.77 -30.56 23.42
C ALA A 9 66.14 -29.23 22.97
N LEU A 10 66.69 -28.16 23.50
CA LEU A 10 66.54 -26.79 22.95
C LEU A 10 67.51 -26.65 21.76
N ALA A 11 67.07 -25.83 20.82
CA ALA A 11 67.86 -25.10 19.86
C ALA A 11 68.06 -25.69 18.44
N LEU A 12 67.81 -24.82 17.53
CA LEU A 12 68.07 -24.74 16.09
C LEU A 12 66.89 -25.17 15.18
N THR A 13 66.02 -24.21 14.92
CA THR A 13 65.65 -23.81 13.53
C THR A 13 64.82 -22.49 13.59
N ALA A 14 65.53 -21.42 13.93
CA ALA A 14 65.08 -20.07 13.64
C ALA A 14 65.87 -19.63 12.39
N ALA A 15 65.28 -19.80 11.19
CA ALA A 15 65.58 -19.12 9.94
C ALA A 15 64.93 -19.91 8.80
N LEU A 16 63.75 -19.51 8.38
CA LEU A 16 63.22 -19.51 7.02
C LEU A 16 61.68 -19.37 7.07
N SER A 17 61.24 -18.18 7.37
CA SER A 17 59.84 -17.80 7.09
C SER A 17 59.70 -16.26 7.01
N ALA A 18 60.65 -15.66 6.30
CA ALA A 18 60.49 -14.28 5.82
C ALA A 18 60.21 -14.34 4.31
N GLY A 19 58.97 -14.29 3.92
CA GLY A 19 58.64 -14.17 2.51
C GLY A 19 57.35 -14.89 2.11
N LEU A 20 56.18 -14.42 2.53
CA LEU A 20 54.88 -14.53 1.83
C LEU A 20 53.83 -13.71 2.61
N LEU A 21 54.16 -12.45 2.86
CA LEU A 21 53.19 -11.41 3.08
C LEU A 21 52.84 -10.80 1.71
N THR A 22 52.36 -11.63 0.78
CA THR A 22 51.64 -11.14 -0.38
C THR A 22 50.25 -10.80 0.10
N GLY A 23 49.94 -9.51 -0.02
CA GLY A 23 48.71 -8.87 0.39
C GLY A 23 47.44 -9.66 0.09
N CYS A 24 46.71 -10.03 1.11
CA CYS A 24 45.27 -9.97 1.05
C CYS A 24 44.95 -8.48 0.89
N SER A 25 44.78 -8.04 -0.35
CA SER A 25 43.89 -6.93 -0.62
C SER A 25 42.60 -7.33 0.04
N SER A 26 42.32 -6.78 1.19
CA SER A 26 40.98 -6.74 1.73
C SER A 26 40.17 -6.04 0.64
N ALA A 27 39.52 -6.80 -0.24
CA ALA A 27 38.33 -6.30 -0.87
C ALA A 27 37.47 -5.86 0.31
N SER A 28 37.33 -4.56 0.50
CA SER A 28 36.32 -3.99 1.35
C SER A 28 34.98 -4.23 0.65
N GLY A 29 34.57 -5.49 0.59
CA GLY A 29 33.19 -5.83 0.36
C GLY A 29 32.46 -5.37 1.61
N GLY A 30 31.80 -4.20 1.54
CA GLY A 30 30.83 -3.80 2.53
C GLY A 30 29.82 -4.94 2.67
N GLU A 31 29.32 -5.16 3.88
CA GLU A 31 28.24 -6.12 4.11
C GLU A 31 27.03 -5.69 3.27
N THR A 32 26.49 -6.57 2.41
CA THR A 32 25.31 -6.30 1.58
C THR A 32 24.13 -6.01 2.50
N MET A 33 23.48 -4.88 2.29
CA MET A 33 22.31 -4.48 3.07
C MET A 33 21.06 -5.05 2.44
N ILE A 34 20.32 -5.88 3.20
CA ILE A 34 19.03 -6.41 2.76
C ILE A 34 17.97 -5.34 2.95
N VAL A 35 17.27 -5.00 1.87
CA VAL A 35 16.14 -4.06 1.85
C VAL A 35 14.84 -4.84 1.71
N ARG A 36 14.04 -4.91 2.76
CA ARG A 36 12.79 -5.67 2.78
C ARG A 36 11.59 -4.79 2.52
N ILE A 37 10.73 -5.24 1.59
CA ILE A 37 9.50 -4.56 1.20
C ILE A 37 8.33 -5.53 1.37
N GLY A 38 7.33 -5.19 2.20
CA GLY A 38 6.14 -6.00 2.40
C GLY A 38 4.90 -5.42 1.74
N HIS A 39 4.02 -6.27 1.20
CA HIS A 39 2.69 -5.87 0.73
C HIS A 39 1.67 -7.01 0.82
N ASN A 40 0.37 -6.67 0.73
CA ASN A 40 -0.73 -7.62 0.90
C ASN A 40 -1.27 -8.21 -0.40
N GLN A 41 -0.77 -7.79 -1.55
CA GLN A 41 -1.27 -8.21 -2.87
C GLN A 41 -0.57 -9.47 -3.38
N SER A 42 -1.22 -10.16 -4.34
CA SER A 42 -0.63 -11.33 -5.00
C SER A 42 0.54 -10.95 -5.92
N THR A 43 1.30 -11.95 -6.37
CA THR A 43 2.44 -11.74 -7.29
C THR A 43 2.02 -11.32 -8.70
N ASN A 44 0.74 -11.46 -9.07
CA ASN A 44 0.21 -11.00 -10.36
C ASN A 44 -0.34 -9.58 -10.32
N HIS A 45 -0.44 -8.99 -9.13
CA HIS A 45 -1.00 -7.66 -8.94
C HIS A 45 -0.02 -6.57 -9.42
N PRO A 46 -0.51 -5.48 -10.02
CA PRO A 46 0.33 -4.36 -10.49
C PRO A 46 1.31 -3.82 -9.44
N THR A 47 0.91 -3.79 -8.18
CA THR A 47 1.79 -3.41 -7.07
C THR A 47 3.03 -4.30 -6.96
N HIS A 48 2.87 -5.63 -7.08
CA HIS A 48 4.01 -6.54 -7.01
C HIS A 48 4.92 -6.41 -8.23
N ILE A 49 4.33 -6.30 -9.42
CA ILE A 49 5.08 -6.13 -10.68
C ILE A 49 5.95 -4.87 -10.60
N ALA A 50 5.40 -3.77 -10.10
CA ALA A 50 6.14 -2.52 -9.95
C ALA A 50 7.26 -2.62 -8.89
N LEU A 51 7.01 -3.30 -7.76
CA LEU A 51 8.02 -3.51 -6.72
C LEU A 51 9.13 -4.47 -7.16
N ALA A 52 8.84 -5.48 -7.98
CA ALA A 52 9.86 -6.33 -8.58
C ALA A 52 10.74 -5.55 -9.57
N ALA A 53 10.15 -4.63 -10.34
CA ALA A 53 10.93 -3.72 -11.18
C ALA A 53 11.81 -2.76 -10.36
N PHE A 54 11.34 -2.32 -9.21
CA PHE A 54 12.15 -1.52 -8.26
C PHE A 54 13.35 -2.32 -7.72
N GLU A 55 13.13 -3.59 -7.35
CA GLU A 55 14.20 -4.53 -6.94
C GLU A 55 15.29 -4.57 -8.01
N GLU A 56 14.94 -4.91 -9.26
CA GLU A 56 15.89 -4.96 -10.38
C GLU A 56 16.58 -3.60 -10.63
N PHE A 57 15.83 -2.49 -10.52
CA PHE A 57 16.37 -1.15 -10.72
C PHE A 57 17.43 -0.79 -9.67
N ILE A 58 17.13 -0.96 -8.38
CA ILE A 58 18.06 -0.62 -7.29
C ILE A 58 19.32 -1.48 -7.37
N GLU A 59 19.18 -2.80 -7.56
CA GLU A 59 20.30 -3.72 -7.66
C GLU A 59 21.18 -3.44 -8.89
N SER A 60 20.57 -3.09 -10.02
CA SER A 60 21.32 -2.71 -11.23
C SER A 60 22.12 -1.42 -11.08
N ARG A 61 21.65 -0.47 -10.26
CA ARG A 61 22.24 0.86 -10.09
C ARG A 61 23.24 0.93 -8.95
N LEU A 62 23.01 0.17 -7.87
CA LEU A 62 23.81 0.21 -6.65
C LEU A 62 24.67 -1.05 -6.43
N GLY A 63 24.54 -2.04 -7.31
CA GLY A 63 25.33 -3.28 -7.29
C GLY A 63 25.15 -4.09 -6.02
N ASP A 64 26.23 -4.76 -5.59
CA ASP A 64 26.21 -5.68 -4.43
C ASP A 64 26.02 -4.97 -3.07
N LYS A 65 25.78 -3.65 -3.06
CA LYS A 65 25.58 -2.90 -1.80
C LYS A 65 24.20 -3.16 -1.21
N TYR A 66 23.19 -3.37 -2.05
CA TYR A 66 21.80 -3.63 -1.64
C TYR A 66 21.29 -4.92 -2.28
N ASP A 67 20.58 -5.71 -1.47
CA ASP A 67 19.81 -6.88 -1.87
C ASP A 67 18.34 -6.59 -1.49
N VAL A 68 17.47 -6.42 -2.49
CA VAL A 68 16.09 -6.02 -2.29
C VAL A 68 15.20 -7.24 -2.31
N GLU A 69 14.47 -7.48 -1.23
CA GLU A 69 13.57 -8.62 -1.07
C GLU A 69 12.11 -8.15 -1.01
N VAL A 70 11.26 -8.56 -1.97
CA VAL A 70 9.83 -8.23 -1.99
C VAL A 70 8.99 -9.38 -1.46
N PHE A 71 8.19 -9.11 -0.42
CA PHE A 71 7.34 -10.09 0.29
C PHE A 71 5.85 -9.82 0.00
N PRO A 72 5.22 -10.59 -0.91
CA PRO A 72 3.81 -10.45 -1.25
C PRO A 72 2.87 -11.14 -0.25
N SER A 73 1.56 -10.95 -0.45
CA SER A 73 0.48 -11.75 0.17
C SER A 73 0.53 -11.82 1.69
N GLU A 74 0.89 -10.71 2.34
CA GLU A 74 0.97 -10.61 3.82
C GLU A 74 1.98 -11.61 4.45
N LEU A 75 3.02 -12.03 3.71
CA LEU A 75 4.05 -12.94 4.24
C LEU A 75 4.78 -12.37 5.47
N LEU A 76 4.84 -11.05 5.62
CA LEU A 76 5.43 -10.37 6.78
C LEU A 76 4.37 -9.93 7.82
N GLY A 77 3.12 -10.33 7.65
CA GLY A 77 1.99 -9.96 8.49
C GLY A 77 0.98 -9.07 7.77
N SER A 78 -0.11 -8.72 8.47
CA SER A 78 -1.13 -7.79 7.97
C SER A 78 -0.54 -6.40 7.66
N GLN A 79 -1.26 -5.58 6.89
CA GLN A 79 -0.81 -4.20 6.61
C GLN A 79 -0.47 -3.43 7.90
N ASN A 80 -1.29 -3.57 8.95
CA ASN A 80 -1.03 -2.89 10.23
C ASN A 80 0.29 -3.36 10.87
N GLU A 81 0.56 -4.66 10.86
CA GLU A 81 1.81 -5.22 11.37
C GLU A 81 3.00 -4.77 10.51
N MET A 82 2.87 -4.75 9.18
CA MET A 82 3.93 -4.28 8.28
C MET A 82 4.25 -2.79 8.48
N VAL A 83 3.24 -1.93 8.71
CA VAL A 83 3.49 -0.52 9.09
C VAL A 83 4.28 -0.43 10.39
N GLN A 84 3.95 -1.21 11.42
CA GLN A 84 4.69 -1.26 12.68
C GLN A 84 6.12 -1.79 12.50
N LEU A 85 6.32 -2.79 11.66
CA LEU A 85 7.65 -3.29 11.31
C LEU A 85 8.48 -2.22 10.58
N THR A 86 7.85 -1.44 9.69
CA THR A 86 8.48 -0.30 9.01
C THR A 86 8.84 0.80 10.01
N GLN A 87 7.94 1.16 10.95
CA GLN A 87 8.22 2.14 12.00
C GLN A 87 9.48 1.79 12.80
N THR A 88 9.64 0.51 13.16
CA THR A 88 10.75 0.04 13.99
C THR A 88 12.03 -0.26 13.19
N GLY A 89 11.97 -0.22 11.86
CA GLY A 89 13.09 -0.57 10.97
C GLY A 89 13.36 -2.07 10.87
N ALA A 90 12.43 -2.91 11.29
CA ALA A 90 12.52 -4.36 11.08
C ALA A 90 12.36 -4.74 9.59
N ILE A 91 11.63 -3.94 8.85
CA ILE A 91 11.61 -3.89 7.39
C ILE A 91 11.82 -2.45 6.91
N ASN A 92 12.25 -2.27 5.67
CA ASN A 92 12.61 -0.95 5.14
C ASN A 92 11.40 -0.23 4.57
N PHE A 93 10.53 -0.98 3.88
CA PHE A 93 9.35 -0.43 3.21
C PHE A 93 8.15 -1.35 3.37
N CYS A 94 6.96 -0.77 3.28
CA CYS A 94 5.74 -1.54 3.02
C CYS A 94 4.72 -0.71 2.24
N VAL A 95 3.82 -1.41 1.54
CA VAL A 95 2.64 -0.80 0.94
C VAL A 95 1.47 -0.94 1.90
N ALA A 96 0.85 0.18 2.23
CA ALA A 96 -0.33 0.24 3.06
C ALA A 96 -1.40 1.14 2.43
N SER A 97 -2.67 0.79 2.59
CA SER A 97 -3.75 1.67 2.16
C SER A 97 -3.74 2.97 2.98
N ASN A 98 -3.98 4.09 2.30
CA ASN A 98 -4.15 5.40 2.95
C ASN A 98 -5.18 5.32 4.10
N SER A 99 -6.23 4.52 3.94
CA SER A 99 -7.24 4.31 4.99
C SER A 99 -6.67 3.73 6.28
N LEU A 100 -5.71 2.82 6.20
CA LEU A 100 -5.04 2.32 7.38
C LEU A 100 -4.11 3.38 7.99
N LEU A 101 -3.41 4.15 7.16
CA LEU A 101 -2.47 5.18 7.62
C LEU A 101 -3.15 6.31 8.39
N GLU A 102 -4.45 6.52 8.21
CA GLU A 102 -5.27 7.41 9.04
C GLU A 102 -5.15 7.07 10.55
N THR A 103 -4.95 5.80 10.89
CA THR A 103 -4.80 5.37 12.30
C THR A 103 -3.43 5.72 12.90
N PHE A 104 -2.46 6.11 12.07
CA PHE A 104 -1.12 6.55 12.47
C PHE A 104 -0.96 8.07 12.41
N SER A 105 -1.66 8.73 11.49
CA SER A 105 -1.72 10.18 11.38
C SER A 105 -3.05 10.64 10.81
N GLN A 106 -3.71 11.57 11.52
CA GLN A 106 -4.98 12.16 11.07
C GLN A 106 -4.86 12.89 9.72
N ASN A 107 -3.67 13.27 9.29
CA ASN A 107 -3.47 13.93 7.99
C ASN A 107 -3.90 13.06 6.81
N TYR A 108 -3.81 11.73 6.95
CA TYR A 108 -4.27 10.79 5.92
C TYR A 108 -5.81 10.72 5.82
N THR A 109 -6.57 11.27 6.78
CA THR A 109 -8.04 11.26 6.77
C THR A 109 -8.61 11.96 5.54
N LEU A 110 -7.95 13.03 5.04
CA LEU A 110 -8.44 13.81 3.92
C LEU A 110 -8.65 12.94 2.67
N PHE A 111 -7.70 12.08 2.31
CA PHE A 111 -7.81 11.23 1.13
C PHE A 111 -8.81 10.07 1.29
N ASN A 112 -9.36 9.87 2.49
CA ASN A 112 -10.41 8.89 2.76
C ASN A 112 -11.82 9.46 2.63
N LEU A 113 -11.98 10.76 2.33
CA LEU A 113 -13.30 11.33 2.13
C LEU A 113 -14.00 10.67 0.91
N PRO A 114 -15.25 10.20 1.08
CA PRO A 114 -16.00 9.66 -0.04
C PRO A 114 -16.28 10.76 -1.07
N TYR A 115 -16.17 10.39 -2.36
CA TYR A 115 -16.36 11.32 -3.49
C TYR A 115 -15.47 12.58 -3.44
N LEU A 116 -14.28 12.48 -2.86
CA LEU A 116 -13.32 13.60 -2.82
C LEU A 116 -12.86 13.99 -4.22
N PHE A 117 -12.62 13.02 -5.09
CA PHE A 117 -12.17 13.21 -6.47
C PHE A 117 -13.32 13.00 -7.45
N ALA A 118 -13.44 13.92 -8.42
CA ALA A 118 -14.53 13.88 -9.40
C ALA A 118 -14.32 12.84 -10.51
N SER A 119 -13.05 12.52 -10.83
CA SER A 119 -12.67 11.57 -11.89
C SER A 119 -11.31 10.97 -11.59
N GLY A 120 -10.93 9.91 -12.33
CA GLY A 120 -9.59 9.33 -12.27
C GLY A 120 -8.50 10.33 -12.64
N GLU A 121 -8.76 11.21 -13.63
CA GLU A 121 -7.82 12.27 -14.01
C GLU A 121 -7.63 13.30 -12.90
N ALA A 122 -8.71 13.70 -12.22
CA ALA A 122 -8.63 14.61 -11.07
C ALA A 122 -7.87 13.97 -9.91
N TYR A 123 -8.11 12.68 -9.66
CA TYR A 123 -7.40 11.88 -8.66
C TYR A 123 -5.90 11.82 -8.94
N HIS A 124 -5.51 11.40 -10.17
CA HIS A 124 -4.10 11.30 -10.55
C HIS A 124 -3.42 12.67 -10.49
N ALA A 125 -4.03 13.72 -11.04
CA ALA A 125 -3.46 15.06 -11.00
C ALA A 125 -3.29 15.60 -9.58
N SER A 126 -4.20 15.27 -8.66
CA SER A 126 -4.09 15.66 -7.25
C SER A 126 -2.98 14.88 -6.54
N MET A 127 -2.88 13.58 -6.79
CA MET A 127 -1.86 12.73 -6.14
C MET A 127 -0.45 12.98 -6.69
N ASP A 128 -0.32 13.46 -7.93
CA ASP A 128 0.96 13.84 -8.53
C ASP A 128 1.41 15.27 -8.13
N ASP A 129 0.58 16.04 -7.41
CA ASP A 129 0.91 17.39 -6.97
C ASP A 129 1.57 17.38 -5.57
N PRO A 130 2.89 17.68 -5.45
CA PRO A 130 3.57 17.72 -4.17
C PRO A 130 3.03 18.75 -3.19
N SER A 131 2.31 19.78 -3.66
CA SER A 131 1.67 20.76 -2.78
C SER A 131 0.46 20.16 -2.04
N ILE A 132 -0.14 19.10 -2.58
CA ILE A 132 -1.25 18.35 -2.00
C ILE A 132 -0.72 17.19 -1.15
N THR A 133 0.19 16.39 -1.72
CA THR A 133 0.66 15.14 -1.08
C THR A 133 1.74 15.39 -0.03
N GLY A 134 2.65 16.32 -0.25
CA GLY A 134 3.81 16.57 0.61
C GLY A 134 3.45 16.77 2.09
N PRO A 135 2.53 17.71 2.44
CA PRO A 135 2.14 17.93 3.84
C PRO A 135 1.57 16.68 4.54
N ILE A 136 0.92 15.79 3.77
CA ILE A 136 0.35 14.54 4.28
C ILE A 136 1.43 13.47 4.40
N PHE A 137 2.25 13.28 3.37
CA PHE A 137 3.28 12.25 3.30
C PHE A 137 4.37 12.43 4.36
N GLU A 138 4.77 13.66 4.64
CA GLU A 138 5.76 13.98 5.65
C GLU A 138 5.21 13.92 7.10
N SER A 139 3.89 13.88 7.27
CA SER A 139 3.26 13.99 8.60
C SER A 139 3.61 12.84 9.56
N THR A 140 4.09 11.72 9.04
CA THR A 140 4.44 10.53 9.81
C THR A 140 5.93 10.37 10.10
N ARG A 141 6.79 11.34 9.71
CA ARG A 141 8.24 11.28 10.00
C ARG A 141 8.53 11.09 11.50
N GLN A 142 7.80 11.78 12.37
CA GLN A 142 7.95 11.62 13.82
C GLN A 142 7.44 10.26 14.34
N ALA A 143 6.59 9.59 13.57
CA ALA A 143 6.14 8.22 13.85
C ALA A 143 7.12 7.15 13.35
N GLY A 144 8.24 7.53 12.74
CA GLY A 144 9.31 6.63 12.29
C GLY A 144 9.21 6.16 10.85
N PHE A 145 8.26 6.65 10.08
CA PHE A 145 8.14 6.39 8.63
C PHE A 145 7.64 7.62 7.86
N GLU A 146 7.87 7.64 6.55
CA GLU A 146 7.26 8.61 5.63
C GLU A 146 6.76 7.91 4.37
N ALA A 147 5.78 8.52 3.72
CA ALA A 147 5.35 8.10 2.39
C ALA A 147 6.40 8.53 1.35
N VAL A 148 6.80 7.59 0.49
CA VAL A 148 7.80 7.85 -0.56
C VAL A 148 7.17 7.91 -1.95
N THR A 149 6.06 7.22 -2.17
CA THR A 149 5.24 7.34 -3.39
C THR A 149 3.84 6.79 -3.16
N TRP A 150 2.93 7.07 -4.09
CA TRP A 150 1.56 6.55 -4.09
C TRP A 150 1.34 5.58 -5.24
N LEU A 151 0.36 4.72 -5.10
CA LEU A 151 -0.04 3.70 -6.06
C LEU A 151 -1.53 3.81 -6.32
N ASP A 152 -1.94 3.69 -7.57
CA ASP A 152 -3.33 3.70 -7.95
C ASP A 152 -4.03 2.43 -7.44
N ALA A 153 -5.12 2.59 -6.73
CA ALA A 153 -5.98 1.50 -6.28
C ALA A 153 -7.40 1.60 -6.87
N GLY A 154 -7.55 2.40 -7.92
CA GLY A 154 -8.80 2.58 -8.67
C GLY A 154 -9.93 3.15 -7.84
N THR A 155 -11.14 2.83 -8.26
CA THR A 155 -12.36 3.26 -7.61
C THR A 155 -12.93 2.13 -6.75
N ARG A 156 -13.30 2.45 -5.52
CA ARG A 156 -13.91 1.50 -4.58
C ARG A 156 -15.41 1.47 -4.75
N ASN A 157 -15.96 0.25 -4.77
CA ASN A 157 -17.34 -0.05 -5.11
C ASN A 157 -17.86 -1.17 -4.20
N PHE A 158 -19.17 -1.19 -3.91
CA PHE A 158 -19.75 -2.26 -3.12
C PHE A 158 -19.87 -3.56 -3.91
N TYR A 159 -19.50 -4.67 -3.28
CA TYR A 159 -19.81 -6.01 -3.77
C TYR A 159 -20.36 -6.88 -2.67
N THR A 160 -21.32 -7.72 -3.03
CA THR A 160 -22.12 -8.48 -2.07
C THR A 160 -22.32 -9.92 -2.52
N VAL A 161 -22.56 -10.79 -1.53
CA VAL A 161 -22.80 -12.22 -1.76
C VAL A 161 -24.10 -12.45 -2.51
N ASN A 162 -25.23 -11.87 -2.05
CA ASN A 162 -26.55 -12.27 -2.49
C ASN A 162 -27.50 -11.11 -2.85
N LYS A 163 -27.15 -9.86 -2.56
CA LYS A 163 -28.08 -8.73 -2.71
C LYS A 163 -27.46 -7.62 -3.56
N PRO A 164 -28.07 -7.23 -4.70
CA PRO A 164 -27.62 -6.09 -5.48
C PRO A 164 -27.79 -4.79 -4.69
N ILE A 165 -26.89 -3.83 -4.90
CA ILE A 165 -26.96 -2.49 -4.32
C ILE A 165 -27.25 -1.50 -5.45
N HIS A 166 -28.44 -0.90 -5.42
CA HIS A 166 -28.87 0.14 -6.36
C HIS A 166 -28.99 1.51 -5.71
N SER A 167 -29.02 1.55 -4.38
CA SER A 167 -29.14 2.78 -3.58
C SER A 167 -28.62 2.54 -2.16
N PRO A 168 -28.36 3.62 -1.37
CA PRO A 168 -28.00 3.47 0.04
C PRO A 168 -29.03 2.65 0.85
N ALA A 169 -30.30 2.71 0.49
CA ALA A 169 -31.36 1.93 1.18
C ALA A 169 -31.15 0.40 1.11
N ASP A 170 -30.45 -0.07 0.08
CA ASP A 170 -30.15 -1.50 -0.09
C ASP A 170 -29.07 -2.00 0.87
N LEU A 171 -28.24 -1.10 1.41
CA LEU A 171 -27.22 -1.43 2.42
C LEU A 171 -27.83 -1.71 3.79
N LYS A 172 -29.09 -1.30 4.03
CA LYS A 172 -29.73 -1.47 5.33
C LYS A 172 -29.80 -2.95 5.73
N GLY A 173 -29.25 -3.22 6.92
CA GLY A 173 -29.22 -4.57 7.51
C GLY A 173 -28.09 -5.45 6.99
N LEU A 174 -27.29 -4.99 6.05
CA LEU A 174 -26.10 -5.70 5.58
C LEU A 174 -24.89 -5.39 6.45
N LYS A 175 -24.11 -6.39 6.76
CA LYS A 175 -22.78 -6.27 7.35
C LYS A 175 -21.76 -6.15 6.22
N ILE A 176 -21.26 -4.98 6.03
CA ILE A 176 -20.27 -4.68 4.97
C ILE A 176 -18.91 -4.52 5.60
N ARG A 177 -17.95 -5.31 5.12
CA ARG A 177 -16.56 -5.08 5.50
C ARG A 177 -16.10 -3.74 4.93
N VAL A 178 -15.46 -2.97 5.79
CA VAL A 178 -14.71 -1.76 5.41
C VAL A 178 -13.26 -1.90 5.86
N GLN A 179 -12.39 -1.06 5.34
CA GLN A 179 -11.02 -0.97 5.85
C GLN A 179 -11.02 -0.50 7.31
N GLN A 180 -9.90 -0.73 8.00
CA GLN A 180 -9.71 -0.35 9.41
C GLN A 180 -9.48 1.17 9.51
N SER A 181 -10.50 1.96 9.18
CA SER A 181 -10.49 3.42 9.11
C SER A 181 -11.76 3.97 9.77
N PRO A 182 -11.64 4.89 10.74
CA PRO A 182 -12.77 5.62 11.30
C PRO A 182 -13.62 6.31 10.24
N THR A 183 -13.00 6.90 9.22
CA THR A 183 -13.71 7.56 8.11
C THR A 183 -14.55 6.58 7.32
N ASN A 184 -14.04 5.39 7.01
CA ASN A 184 -14.79 4.37 6.28
C ASN A 184 -15.94 3.78 7.12
N VAL A 185 -15.75 3.67 8.43
CA VAL A 185 -16.83 3.30 9.36
C VAL A 185 -17.93 4.37 9.37
N GLN A 186 -17.56 5.63 9.42
CA GLN A 186 -18.51 6.74 9.38
C GLN A 186 -19.29 6.79 8.06
N MET A 187 -18.60 6.66 6.93
CA MET A 187 -19.21 6.59 5.59
C MET A 187 -20.27 5.48 5.54
N MET A 188 -19.91 4.25 5.93
CA MET A 188 -20.83 3.11 5.91
C MET A 188 -22.06 3.35 6.78
N ASN A 189 -21.90 3.95 7.97
CA ASN A 189 -23.01 4.25 8.87
C ASN A 189 -23.95 5.30 8.25
N LEU A 190 -23.43 6.33 7.57
CA LEU A 190 -24.24 7.33 6.86
C LEU A 190 -24.97 6.73 5.68
N LEU A 191 -24.38 5.77 4.97
CA LEU A 191 -25.03 5.02 3.90
C LEU A 191 -26.07 3.98 4.41
N GLY A 192 -26.18 3.80 5.74
CA GLY A 192 -27.20 2.96 6.36
C GLY A 192 -26.83 1.49 6.51
N GLY A 193 -25.63 1.10 6.13
CA GLY A 193 -25.08 -0.24 6.33
C GLY A 193 -24.48 -0.44 7.72
N SER A 194 -24.09 -1.67 8.04
CA SER A 194 -23.35 -2.00 9.26
C SER A 194 -21.89 -2.22 8.94
N ALA A 195 -21.01 -1.27 9.31
CA ALA A 195 -19.58 -1.37 9.11
C ALA A 195 -18.97 -2.52 9.93
N THR A 196 -18.14 -3.32 9.29
CA THR A 196 -17.35 -4.39 9.93
C THR A 196 -15.88 -4.21 9.55
N PRO A 197 -15.13 -3.35 10.27
CA PRO A 197 -13.72 -3.11 9.96
C PRO A 197 -12.89 -4.37 10.23
N MET A 198 -12.09 -4.79 9.23
CA MET A 198 -11.16 -5.92 9.36
C MET A 198 -10.01 -5.83 8.36
N GLY A 199 -8.91 -6.54 8.65
CA GLY A 199 -7.78 -6.69 7.74
C GLY A 199 -8.19 -7.30 6.40
N PHE A 200 -7.39 -7.04 5.35
CA PHE A 200 -7.76 -7.50 4.01
C PHE A 200 -7.66 -9.01 3.86
N GLY A 201 -6.66 -9.64 4.45
CA GLY A 201 -6.46 -11.10 4.40
C GLY A 201 -7.61 -11.92 4.98
N ASP A 202 -8.43 -11.33 5.87
CA ASP A 202 -9.56 -12.02 6.50
C ASP A 202 -10.85 -11.99 5.65
N VAL A 203 -10.93 -11.10 4.64
CA VAL A 203 -12.19 -10.78 3.94
C VAL A 203 -12.79 -11.98 3.22
N TYR A 204 -11.97 -12.72 2.46
CA TYR A 204 -12.45 -13.91 1.74
C TYR A 204 -13.10 -14.92 2.69
N THR A 205 -12.43 -15.24 3.79
CA THR A 205 -12.95 -16.18 4.78
C THR A 205 -14.23 -15.67 5.45
N ALA A 206 -14.30 -14.37 5.75
CA ALA A 206 -15.48 -13.76 6.36
C ALA A 206 -16.68 -13.75 5.40
N LEU A 207 -16.47 -13.52 4.09
CA LEU A 207 -17.50 -13.65 3.05
C LEU A 207 -17.97 -15.10 2.91
N GLN A 208 -17.03 -16.05 2.81
CA GLN A 208 -17.35 -17.48 2.65
C GLN A 208 -18.12 -18.04 3.85
N SER A 209 -17.73 -17.64 5.06
CA SER A 209 -18.40 -18.07 6.31
C SER A 209 -19.64 -17.25 6.64
N LYS A 210 -20.02 -16.26 5.82
CA LYS A 210 -21.18 -15.37 6.00
C LYS A 210 -21.13 -14.55 7.30
N ILE A 211 -19.94 -14.24 7.79
CA ILE A 211 -19.74 -13.30 8.90
C ILE A 211 -20.09 -11.89 8.42
N ILE A 212 -19.78 -11.59 7.15
CA ILE A 212 -20.17 -10.38 6.43
C ILE A 212 -21.00 -10.72 5.19
N ASP A 213 -21.86 -9.80 4.77
CA ASP A 213 -22.74 -9.94 3.60
C ASP A 213 -22.10 -9.39 2.31
N GLY A 214 -21.06 -8.58 2.45
CA GLY A 214 -20.32 -7.96 1.37
C GLY A 214 -19.12 -7.15 1.86
N ALA A 215 -18.46 -6.52 0.93
CA ALA A 215 -17.35 -5.61 1.18
C ALA A 215 -17.33 -4.49 0.12
N GLU A 216 -16.30 -3.68 0.15
CA GLU A 216 -16.07 -2.62 -0.83
C GLU A 216 -14.60 -2.64 -1.26
N ASN A 217 -14.34 -2.54 -2.55
CA ASN A 217 -13.01 -2.46 -3.14
C ASN A 217 -13.11 -2.26 -4.67
N ASN A 218 -11.94 -2.25 -5.33
CA ASN A 218 -11.79 -2.30 -6.78
C ASN A 218 -12.02 -3.71 -7.34
N GLU A 219 -12.00 -3.85 -8.66
CA GLU A 219 -12.30 -5.07 -9.39
C GLU A 219 -11.29 -6.20 -9.17
N LEU A 220 -10.02 -5.88 -8.90
CA LEU A 220 -8.98 -6.88 -8.69
C LEU A 220 -9.26 -7.74 -7.45
N ALA A 221 -9.95 -7.19 -6.46
CA ALA A 221 -10.39 -7.96 -5.29
C ALA A 221 -11.29 -9.16 -5.68
N LEU A 222 -12.09 -9.03 -6.74
CA LEU A 222 -12.94 -10.12 -7.22
C LEU A 222 -12.11 -11.29 -7.74
N THR A 223 -11.05 -11.00 -8.51
CA THR A 223 -10.28 -12.01 -9.25
C THR A 223 -9.03 -12.46 -8.52
N ASP A 224 -8.21 -11.53 -8.06
CA ASP A 224 -6.90 -11.85 -7.49
C ASP A 224 -6.98 -12.34 -6.04
N ASN A 225 -8.03 -11.89 -5.33
CA ASN A 225 -8.31 -12.32 -3.96
C ASN A 225 -9.50 -13.29 -3.88
N GLY A 226 -10.09 -13.67 -5.03
CA GLY A 226 -11.15 -14.67 -5.11
C GLY A 226 -12.51 -14.24 -4.57
N HIS A 227 -12.71 -12.95 -4.24
CA HIS A 227 -13.98 -12.49 -3.65
C HIS A 227 -15.17 -12.71 -4.60
N GLY A 228 -14.96 -12.68 -5.93
CA GLY A 228 -15.96 -12.96 -6.94
C GLY A 228 -16.46 -14.43 -6.97
N ASP A 229 -15.71 -15.35 -6.37
CA ASP A 229 -16.18 -16.74 -6.22
C ASP A 229 -17.35 -16.83 -5.23
N VAL A 230 -17.41 -15.91 -4.27
CA VAL A 230 -18.44 -15.82 -3.24
C VAL A 230 -19.46 -14.72 -3.54
N CYS A 231 -19.01 -13.52 -3.88
CA CYS A 231 -19.86 -12.37 -4.18
C CYS A 231 -20.39 -12.42 -5.61
N LYS A 232 -21.67 -12.17 -5.80
CA LYS A 232 -22.34 -12.27 -7.11
C LYS A 232 -22.82 -10.93 -7.67
N TYR A 233 -22.69 -9.87 -6.92
CA TYR A 233 -23.06 -8.51 -7.34
C TYR A 233 -21.92 -7.57 -7.05
N TYR A 234 -21.61 -6.70 -8.01
CA TYR A 234 -20.66 -5.61 -7.90
C TYR A 234 -21.35 -4.34 -8.41
N SER A 235 -21.48 -3.33 -7.55
CA SER A 235 -22.25 -2.11 -7.83
C SER A 235 -21.31 -0.94 -7.93
N TYR A 236 -21.20 -0.36 -9.12
CA TYR A 236 -20.37 0.80 -9.41
C TYR A 236 -20.95 2.09 -8.83
N ASP A 237 -20.99 2.16 -7.50
CA ASP A 237 -21.37 3.40 -6.80
C ASP A 237 -20.20 4.38 -6.67
N MET A 238 -18.97 3.94 -6.93
CA MET A 238 -17.75 4.77 -7.03
C MET A 238 -17.54 5.69 -5.83
N HIS A 239 -17.75 5.17 -4.62
CA HIS A 239 -17.79 6.00 -3.42
C HIS A 239 -16.44 6.57 -2.98
N GLN A 240 -15.32 5.96 -3.34
CA GLN A 240 -13.99 6.43 -2.97
C GLN A 240 -12.93 6.07 -4.02
N MET A 241 -11.89 6.91 -4.13
CA MET A 241 -10.60 6.62 -4.74
C MET A 241 -9.55 6.80 -3.63
N ILE A 242 -9.06 5.69 -3.09
CA ILE A 242 -8.13 5.68 -1.94
C ILE A 242 -6.79 5.14 -2.43
N PRO A 243 -5.72 5.95 -2.40
CA PRO A 243 -4.41 5.47 -2.82
C PRO A 243 -3.87 4.40 -1.87
N ASP A 244 -3.13 3.45 -2.42
CA ASP A 244 -2.15 2.71 -1.65
C ASP A 244 -0.85 3.52 -1.59
N ILE A 245 -0.17 3.47 -0.47
CA ILE A 245 1.01 4.29 -0.20
C ILE A 245 2.20 3.38 0.07
N LEU A 246 3.30 3.58 -0.66
CA LEU A 246 4.58 3.01 -0.30
C LEU A 246 5.20 3.89 0.78
N ILE A 247 5.41 3.33 1.96
CA ILE A 247 6.05 4.02 3.08
C ILE A 247 7.43 3.43 3.35
N GLY A 248 8.36 4.28 3.79
CA GLY A 248 9.73 3.91 4.11
C GLY A 248 10.11 4.24 5.55
N ASN A 249 10.95 3.41 6.16
CA ASN A 249 11.52 3.67 7.47
C ASN A 249 12.43 4.89 7.44
N ILE A 250 12.22 5.84 8.35
CA ILE A 250 12.97 7.10 8.38
C ILE A 250 14.46 6.89 8.66
N ALA A 251 14.82 6.01 9.59
CA ALA A 251 16.23 5.77 9.90
C ALA A 251 16.99 5.17 8.72
N PHE A 252 16.34 4.31 7.93
CA PHE A 252 16.91 3.80 6.68
C PHE A 252 17.06 4.93 5.65
N LEU A 253 15.99 5.68 5.37
CA LEU A 253 15.99 6.76 4.39
C LEU A 253 17.03 7.85 4.71
N ASP A 254 17.15 8.22 5.98
CA ASP A 254 18.14 9.22 6.46
C ASP A 254 19.60 8.66 6.47
N SER A 255 19.77 7.33 6.38
CA SER A 255 21.10 6.70 6.30
C SER A 255 21.67 6.67 4.89
N LEU A 256 20.86 6.90 3.86
CA LEU A 256 21.28 6.92 2.47
C LEU A 256 22.16 8.14 2.19
N SER A 257 23.24 7.95 1.41
CA SER A 257 23.97 9.10 0.87
C SER A 257 23.09 9.90 -0.10
N PRO A 258 23.41 11.17 -0.38
CA PRO A 258 22.63 11.95 -1.35
C PRO A 258 22.51 11.28 -2.72
N GLU A 259 23.55 10.59 -3.17
CA GLU A 259 23.57 9.87 -4.44
C GLU A 259 22.67 8.64 -4.40
N GLU A 260 22.70 7.89 -3.30
CA GLU A 260 21.83 6.73 -3.10
C GLU A 260 20.37 7.15 -2.96
N ARG A 261 20.11 8.20 -2.17
CA ARG A 261 18.76 8.74 -2.01
C ARG A 261 18.18 9.15 -3.37
N ALA A 262 18.95 9.80 -4.24
CA ALA A 262 18.49 10.15 -5.58
C ALA A 262 18.13 8.92 -6.43
N ILE A 263 18.89 7.81 -6.31
CA ILE A 263 18.58 6.56 -7.02
C ILE A 263 17.32 5.90 -6.45
N PHE A 264 17.14 5.91 -5.12
CA PHE A 264 15.90 5.42 -4.50
C PHE A 264 14.69 6.25 -4.92
N ASP A 265 14.82 7.59 -4.98
CA ASP A 265 13.74 8.47 -5.43
C ASP A 265 13.37 8.22 -6.91
N GLU A 266 14.36 8.04 -7.82
CA GLU A 266 14.11 7.57 -9.20
C GLU A 266 13.38 6.21 -9.21
N GLY A 267 13.74 5.31 -8.30
CA GLY A 267 13.07 4.01 -8.14
C GLY A 267 11.62 4.14 -7.66
N PHE A 268 11.32 5.06 -6.75
CA PHE A 268 9.95 5.31 -6.30
C PHE A 268 9.07 5.89 -7.41
N ASP A 269 9.62 6.77 -8.24
CA ASP A 269 8.93 7.27 -9.43
C ASP A 269 8.65 6.14 -10.44
N LEU A 270 9.61 5.23 -10.62
CA LEU A 270 9.45 4.05 -11.47
C LEU A 270 8.34 3.12 -10.96
N VAL A 271 8.25 2.91 -9.64
CA VAL A 271 7.16 2.12 -9.02
C VAL A 271 5.81 2.72 -9.37
N ASN A 272 5.64 4.03 -9.18
CA ASN A 272 4.38 4.71 -9.50
C ASN A 272 4.03 4.57 -10.98
N GLN A 273 5.00 4.80 -11.88
CA GLN A 273 4.77 4.72 -13.32
C GLN A 273 4.34 3.31 -13.74
N ILE A 274 5.13 2.29 -13.43
CA ILE A 274 4.85 0.90 -13.84
C ILE A 274 3.52 0.43 -13.25
N GLN A 275 3.26 0.73 -11.98
CA GLN A 275 2.04 0.30 -11.31
C GLN A 275 0.79 0.88 -12.01
N ARG A 276 0.82 2.14 -12.41
CA ARG A 276 -0.32 2.79 -13.12
C ARG A 276 -0.50 2.25 -14.54
N GLU A 277 0.60 1.95 -15.25
CA GLU A 277 0.53 1.33 -16.58
C GLU A 277 -0.11 -0.07 -16.50
N GLU A 278 0.35 -0.89 -15.56
CA GLU A 278 -0.18 -2.25 -15.34
C GLU A 278 -1.61 -2.23 -14.75
N TRP A 279 -1.98 -1.20 -14.00
CA TRP A 279 -3.29 -1.08 -13.35
C TRP A 279 -4.43 -1.10 -14.36
N THR A 280 -4.36 -0.30 -15.41
CA THR A 280 -5.39 -0.22 -16.44
C THR A 280 -5.62 -1.58 -17.11
N ILE A 281 -4.52 -2.29 -17.43
CA ILE A 281 -4.57 -3.61 -18.06
C ILE A 281 -5.21 -4.62 -17.11
N ALA A 282 -4.81 -4.60 -15.84
CA ALA A 282 -5.28 -5.54 -14.82
C ALA A 282 -6.78 -5.37 -14.52
N VAL A 283 -7.27 -4.12 -14.43
CA VAL A 283 -8.70 -3.82 -14.19
C VAL A 283 -9.58 -4.36 -15.31
N ASP A 284 -9.21 -4.14 -16.59
CA ASP A 284 -9.97 -4.64 -17.73
C ASP A 284 -10.02 -6.17 -17.76
N ALA A 285 -8.88 -6.82 -17.47
CA ALA A 285 -8.81 -8.27 -17.37
C ALA A 285 -9.65 -8.81 -16.20
N ALA A 286 -9.63 -8.13 -15.05
CA ALA A 286 -10.41 -8.50 -13.87
C ALA A 286 -11.91 -8.39 -14.12
N LYS A 287 -12.39 -7.30 -14.72
CA LYS A 287 -13.80 -7.14 -15.11
C LYS A 287 -14.28 -8.29 -15.98
N LYS A 288 -13.52 -8.60 -17.02
CA LYS A 288 -13.85 -9.68 -17.95
C LYS A 288 -13.91 -11.05 -17.22
N ARG A 289 -12.86 -11.38 -16.47
CA ARG A 289 -12.76 -12.64 -15.74
C ARG A 289 -13.88 -12.77 -14.69
N ALA A 290 -14.16 -11.71 -13.93
CA ALA A 290 -15.25 -11.73 -12.94
C ALA A 290 -16.61 -11.96 -13.58
N ALA A 291 -16.90 -11.35 -14.73
CA ALA A 291 -18.14 -11.56 -15.47
C ALA A 291 -18.22 -12.98 -16.09
N GLU A 292 -17.17 -13.42 -16.78
CA GLU A 292 -17.19 -14.63 -17.60
C GLU A 292 -17.02 -15.90 -16.74
N ASP A 293 -16.07 -15.90 -15.79
CA ASP A 293 -15.71 -17.10 -15.02
C ASP A 293 -16.45 -17.15 -13.68
N GLN A 294 -16.45 -16.04 -12.92
CA GLN A 294 -17.03 -16.00 -11.58
C GLN A 294 -18.52 -15.65 -11.58
N LYS A 295 -19.08 -15.25 -12.74
CA LYS A 295 -20.51 -14.90 -12.93
C LYS A 295 -20.96 -13.75 -12.01
N VAL A 296 -20.09 -12.77 -11.81
CA VAL A 296 -20.41 -11.54 -11.09
C VAL A 296 -21.31 -10.66 -11.97
N ASN A 297 -22.38 -10.15 -11.40
CA ASN A 297 -23.29 -9.21 -12.05
C ASN A 297 -22.83 -7.79 -11.74
N PHE A 298 -22.41 -7.07 -12.74
CA PHE A 298 -22.02 -5.65 -12.64
C PHE A 298 -23.26 -4.77 -12.75
N LEU A 299 -23.41 -3.84 -11.81
CA LEU A 299 -24.52 -2.90 -11.69
C LEU A 299 -23.98 -1.47 -11.75
N TYR A 300 -24.76 -0.58 -12.34
CA TYR A 300 -24.40 0.84 -12.48
C TYR A 300 -25.52 1.69 -11.87
N PRO A 301 -25.55 1.84 -10.54
CA PRO A 301 -26.55 2.62 -9.84
C PRO A 301 -26.36 4.13 -10.10
N ASP A 302 -27.43 4.94 -9.91
CA ASP A 302 -27.29 6.36 -9.77
C ASP A 302 -26.47 6.69 -8.52
N THR A 303 -25.37 7.40 -8.69
CA THR A 303 -24.44 7.76 -7.60
C THR A 303 -24.92 8.94 -6.75
N ALA A 304 -25.87 9.75 -7.24
CA ALA A 304 -26.32 10.95 -6.55
C ALA A 304 -26.87 10.69 -5.14
N PRO A 305 -27.72 9.66 -4.89
CA PRO A 305 -28.19 9.37 -3.53
C PRO A 305 -27.03 8.96 -2.55
N PHE A 306 -25.98 8.30 -3.05
CA PHE A 306 -24.82 7.94 -2.23
C PHE A 306 -24.01 9.18 -1.87
N LYS A 307 -23.76 10.05 -2.87
CA LYS A 307 -23.07 11.34 -2.68
C LYS A 307 -23.78 12.21 -1.64
N GLU A 308 -25.10 12.37 -1.78
CA GLU A 308 -25.93 13.16 -0.87
C GLU A 308 -25.84 12.64 0.58
N ALA A 309 -25.87 11.33 0.77
CA ALA A 309 -25.82 10.72 2.11
C ALA A 309 -24.52 11.00 2.86
N VAL A 310 -23.40 11.12 2.15
CA VAL A 310 -22.05 11.28 2.75
C VAL A 310 -21.50 12.70 2.66
N LEU A 311 -22.15 13.59 1.94
CA LEU A 311 -21.73 14.99 1.80
C LEU A 311 -21.43 15.71 3.14
N PRO A 312 -22.20 15.47 4.24
CA PRO A 312 -21.89 16.07 5.54
C PRO A 312 -20.51 15.74 6.10
N MET A 313 -19.85 14.69 5.60
CA MET A 313 -18.51 14.31 6.04
C MET A 313 -17.46 15.37 5.63
N HIS A 314 -17.61 15.98 4.45
CA HIS A 314 -16.69 16.99 3.96
C HIS A 314 -16.72 18.24 4.84
N GLU A 315 -17.91 18.77 5.14
CA GLU A 315 -18.06 19.94 6.03
C GLU A 315 -17.50 19.63 7.43
N SER A 316 -17.90 18.50 8.01
CA SER A 316 -17.43 18.09 9.31
C SER A 316 -15.92 17.92 9.40
N MET A 317 -15.30 17.39 8.34
CA MET A 317 -13.85 17.23 8.25
C MET A 317 -13.14 18.59 8.24
N LEU A 318 -13.59 19.51 7.39
CA LEU A 318 -12.96 20.83 7.25
C LEU A 318 -13.18 21.70 8.49
N ASP A 319 -14.30 21.54 9.19
CA ASP A 319 -14.55 22.21 10.47
C ASP A 319 -13.60 21.71 11.57
N GLN A 320 -13.31 20.41 11.60
CA GLN A 320 -12.42 19.80 12.58
C GLN A 320 -10.94 20.01 12.23
N HIS A 321 -10.60 20.15 10.96
CA HIS A 321 -9.26 20.27 10.42
C HIS A 321 -9.16 21.47 9.45
N PRO A 322 -9.17 22.72 9.96
CA PRO A 322 -9.08 23.91 9.09
C PRO A 322 -7.78 23.98 8.27
N ASP A 323 -6.74 23.29 8.71
CA ASP A 323 -5.46 23.13 8.02
C ASP A 323 -5.57 22.32 6.72
N PHE A 324 -6.62 21.53 6.55
CA PHE A 324 -6.89 20.81 5.30
C PHE A 324 -7.55 21.69 4.22
N VAL A 325 -8.13 22.83 4.57
CA VAL A 325 -8.85 23.68 3.63
C VAL A 325 -8.00 24.03 2.38
N PRO A 326 -6.74 24.47 2.50
CA PRO A 326 -5.93 24.77 1.31
C PRO A 326 -5.70 23.55 0.40
N ILE A 327 -5.50 22.36 0.98
CA ILE A 327 -5.28 21.11 0.24
C ILE A 327 -6.59 20.68 -0.42
N TYR A 328 -7.71 20.75 0.31
CA TYR A 328 -9.03 20.45 -0.21
C TYR A 328 -9.39 21.36 -1.39
N ASP A 329 -9.16 22.68 -1.28
CA ASP A 329 -9.42 23.64 -2.34
C ASP A 329 -8.56 23.37 -3.59
N ALA A 330 -7.30 22.95 -3.42
CA ALA A 330 -6.43 22.54 -4.51
C ALA A 330 -6.99 21.30 -5.24
N ILE A 331 -7.48 20.30 -4.48
CA ILE A 331 -8.17 19.13 -5.06
C ILE A 331 -9.44 19.55 -5.80
N GLN A 332 -10.25 20.48 -5.24
CA GLN A 332 -11.46 20.96 -5.91
C GLN A 332 -11.13 21.73 -7.21
N ALA A 333 -9.98 22.40 -7.30
CA ALA A 333 -9.52 22.99 -8.54
C ALA A 333 -9.23 21.92 -9.62
N TYR A 334 -8.63 20.80 -9.25
CA TYR A 334 -8.46 19.66 -10.16
C TYR A 334 -9.81 19.02 -10.55
N ASN A 335 -10.76 18.91 -9.63
CA ASN A 335 -12.11 18.42 -9.91
C ASN A 335 -12.85 19.30 -10.95
N GLN A 336 -12.66 20.60 -10.87
CA GLN A 336 -13.22 21.53 -11.87
C GLN A 336 -12.55 21.41 -13.24
N LYS A 337 -11.23 21.13 -13.26
CA LYS A 337 -10.46 20.96 -14.49
C LYS A 337 -10.75 19.62 -15.18
N TYR A 338 -10.97 18.58 -14.39
CA TYR A 338 -11.20 17.22 -14.85
C TYR A 338 -12.52 16.68 -14.25
N PRO A 339 -13.67 17.20 -14.69
CA PRO A 339 -14.96 16.78 -14.15
C PRO A 339 -15.27 15.33 -14.54
N SER A 340 -16.14 14.66 -13.77
CA SER A 340 -16.65 13.33 -14.13
C SER A 340 -17.31 13.37 -15.52
N THR A 341 -16.94 12.41 -16.36
CA THR A 341 -17.59 12.20 -17.67
C THR A 341 -18.73 11.19 -17.57
N GLU A 342 -18.90 10.53 -16.42
CA GLU A 342 -19.95 9.57 -16.15
C GLU A 342 -21.17 10.29 -15.57
N SER A 343 -22.26 10.30 -16.36
CA SER A 343 -23.58 10.88 -16.01
C SER A 343 -24.58 9.77 -15.68
#